data_c5671e2ee6b273ed722a4402a88aff8e
#
_entry.id   c5671e2ee6b273ed722a4402a88aff8e
#
_cell.length_a   1.000
_cell.length_b   1.000
_cell.length_c   1.000
_cell.angle_alpha   90.00
_cell.angle_beta   90.00
_cell.angle_gamma   90.00
#
_symmetry.space_group_name_H-M   'P 1'
#
loop_
_entity.id
_entity.type
_entity.pdbx_description
1 polymer ?
#
loop_
_entity_poly.entity_id
_entity_poly.type
_entity_poly.pdbx_seq_one_letter_code
_entity_poly.pdbx_strand_id
1 'polypeptide(L)'
;NERPMKISTKGIYALEIITDLAMHTENGALESIGNIARRRGLSVKYSERLIKELKDQGLVLSLRGAHGGYCLGRDAGEITVREVLQAEEGELAPVECLTKETTCGIDCNTCATREIWSQIWQIILDTAQEVTIGDIIEKSKSLR
;
A
#
# COMPACT_ATOMS: atom_id res chain seq x y z
N ASN A 1 1.95 -21.72 -10.42
CA ASN A 1 1.73 -21.94 -9.02
C ASN A 1 0.70 -20.99 -8.45
N GLU A 2 -0.38 -21.54 -8.02
CA GLU A 2 -1.51 -20.78 -7.48
C GLU A 2 -1.18 -20.16 -6.15
N ARG A 3 -1.54 -18.91 -5.99
CA ARG A 3 -1.41 -18.26 -4.69
C ARG A 3 -2.78 -17.96 -4.14
N PRO A 4 -3.02 -18.24 -2.85
CA PRO A 4 -4.26 -17.79 -2.25
C PRO A 4 -4.29 -16.26 -2.21
N MET A 5 -5.50 -15.71 -2.14
CA MET A 5 -5.65 -14.27 -1.98
C MET A 5 -5.03 -13.86 -0.65
N LYS A 6 -4.10 -12.92 -0.70
CA LYS A 6 -3.55 -12.31 0.51
C LYS A 6 -2.77 -11.07 0.13
N ILE A 7 -2.74 -10.13 1.05
CA ILE A 7 -1.87 -8.98 0.94
C ILE A 7 -0.46 -9.48 1.27
N SER A 8 0.49 -9.22 0.40
CA SER A 8 1.85 -9.71 0.63
C SER A 8 2.54 -8.88 1.71
N THR A 9 3.69 -9.38 2.15
CA THR A 9 4.53 -8.67 3.13
C THR A 9 4.84 -7.25 2.65
N LYS A 10 5.03 -7.06 1.34
CA LYS A 10 5.30 -5.74 0.77
C LYS A 10 4.17 -4.75 1.07
N GLY A 11 2.93 -5.15 0.82
CA GLY A 11 1.78 -4.29 1.08
C GLY A 11 1.64 -3.96 2.55
N ILE A 12 1.82 -4.94 3.41
CA ILE A 12 1.73 -4.76 4.85
C ILE A 12 2.76 -3.74 5.33
N TYR A 13 4.03 -3.92 4.95
CA TYR A 13 5.08 -3.03 5.40
C TYR A 13 5.04 -1.67 4.74
N ALA A 14 4.60 -1.60 3.47
CA ALA A 14 4.45 -0.31 2.81
C ALA A 14 3.42 0.56 3.52
N LEU A 15 2.32 -0.04 3.94
CA LEU A 15 1.29 0.69 4.67
C LEU A 15 1.84 1.19 6.01
N GLU A 16 2.63 0.38 6.71
CA GLU A 16 3.26 0.80 7.95
C GLU A 16 4.29 1.91 7.73
N ILE A 17 5.07 1.80 6.67
CA ILE A 17 6.11 2.79 6.35
C ILE A 17 5.49 4.14 6.03
N ILE A 18 4.46 4.17 5.18
CA ILE A 18 3.86 5.46 4.80
C ILE A 18 3.11 6.08 5.98
N THR A 19 2.51 5.27 6.84
CA THR A 19 1.86 5.77 8.05
C THR A 19 2.90 6.35 9.00
N ASP A 20 4.00 5.65 9.22
CA ASP A 20 5.11 6.14 10.05
C ASP A 20 5.65 7.46 9.51
N LEU A 21 5.88 7.51 8.21
CA LEU A 21 6.35 8.72 7.55
C LEU A 21 5.38 9.89 7.77
N ALA A 22 4.10 9.63 7.58
CA ALA A 22 3.08 10.65 7.75
C ALA A 22 3.08 11.21 9.17
N MET A 23 3.22 10.34 10.17
CA MET A 23 3.21 10.75 11.57
C MET A 23 4.44 11.58 11.96
N HIS A 24 5.55 11.41 11.25
CA HIS A 24 6.80 12.10 11.57
C HIS A 24 7.10 13.28 10.65
N THR A 25 6.19 13.62 9.75
CA THR A 25 6.37 14.76 8.85
C THR A 25 5.17 15.71 8.89
N GLU A 26 4.32 15.61 9.90
CA GLU A 26 3.11 16.44 10.03
C GLU A 26 3.41 17.94 10.06
N ASN A 27 4.59 18.32 10.55
CA ASN A 27 4.97 19.72 10.68
C ASN A 27 5.82 20.23 9.52
N GLY A 28 5.77 19.55 8.39
CA GLY A 28 6.60 19.93 7.25
C GLY A 28 8.03 19.45 7.35
N ALA A 29 8.35 18.65 8.37
CA ALA A 29 9.67 18.06 8.53
C ALA A 29 9.89 16.94 7.51
N LEU A 30 11.15 16.61 7.28
CA LEU A 30 11.53 15.46 6.46
C LEU A 30 12.01 14.35 7.39
N GLU A 31 11.77 13.11 6.99
CA GLU A 31 12.18 11.96 7.78
C GLU A 31 13.14 11.10 6.98
N SER A 32 14.13 10.53 7.67
CA SER A 32 15.13 9.68 7.02
C SER A 32 14.66 8.24 6.92
N ILE A 33 15.15 7.56 5.88
CA ILE A 33 14.84 6.13 5.72
C ILE A 33 15.41 5.31 6.86
N GLY A 34 16.57 5.71 7.39
CA GLY A 34 17.17 5.00 8.50
C GLY A 34 16.31 5.00 9.77
N ASN A 35 15.68 6.14 10.04
CA ASN A 35 14.79 6.25 11.19
C ASN A 35 13.53 5.40 11.02
N ILE A 36 12.94 5.46 9.83
CA ILE A 36 11.75 4.66 9.52
C ILE A 36 12.06 3.17 9.64
N ALA A 37 13.15 2.74 9.01
CA ALA A 37 13.55 1.34 9.02
C ALA A 37 13.77 0.83 10.44
N ARG A 38 14.44 1.63 11.26
CA ARG A 38 14.71 1.26 12.66
C ARG A 38 13.41 1.10 13.44
N ARG A 39 12.48 2.05 13.30
CA ARG A 39 11.21 1.99 14.03
C ARG A 39 10.35 0.80 13.57
N ARG A 40 10.43 0.46 12.30
CA ARG A 40 9.63 -0.65 11.76
C ARG A 40 10.33 -2.00 11.86
N GLY A 41 11.59 -2.03 12.30
CA GLY A 41 12.34 -3.28 12.40
C GLY A 41 12.72 -3.88 11.05
N LEU A 42 12.94 -3.03 10.04
CA LEU A 42 13.25 -3.47 8.68
C LEU A 42 14.67 -3.04 8.32
N SER A 43 15.23 -3.71 7.30
CA SER A 43 16.51 -3.24 6.76
C SER A 43 16.29 -1.95 5.99
N VAL A 44 17.32 -1.12 5.94
CA VAL A 44 17.28 0.11 5.17
C VAL A 44 17.06 -0.20 3.68
N LYS A 45 17.74 -1.21 3.18
CA LYS A 45 17.64 -1.58 1.77
C LYS A 45 16.22 -1.99 1.38
N TYR A 46 15.57 -2.79 2.21
CA TYR A 46 14.20 -3.22 1.93
C TYR A 46 13.23 -2.02 2.04
N SER A 47 13.42 -1.18 3.04
CA SER A 47 12.60 0.02 3.22
C SER A 47 12.74 0.96 2.02
N GLU A 48 13.95 1.09 1.48
CA GLU A 48 14.17 1.91 0.28
C GLU A 48 13.42 1.38 -0.93
N ARG A 49 13.38 0.05 -1.08
CA ARG A 49 12.61 -0.56 -2.18
C ARG A 49 11.13 -0.22 -2.08
N LEU A 50 10.56 -0.35 -0.89
CA LEU A 50 9.15 -0.07 -0.68
C LEU A 50 8.84 1.41 -0.92
N ILE A 51 9.69 2.29 -0.38
CA ILE A 51 9.51 3.73 -0.57
C ILE A 51 9.64 4.12 -2.03
N LYS A 52 10.54 3.46 -2.77
CA LYS A 52 10.70 3.76 -4.18
C LYS A 52 9.40 3.51 -4.95
N GLU A 53 8.73 2.40 -4.67
CA GLU A 53 7.46 2.09 -5.35
C GLU A 53 6.37 3.10 -4.97
N LEU A 54 6.33 3.54 -3.71
CA LEU A 54 5.40 4.57 -3.28
C LEU A 54 5.72 5.91 -3.94
N LYS A 55 6.99 6.21 -4.07
CA LYS A 55 7.46 7.45 -4.71
C LYS A 55 7.12 7.45 -6.20
N ASP A 56 7.28 6.31 -6.87
CA ASP A 56 6.95 6.17 -8.29
C ASP A 56 5.47 6.48 -8.55
N GLN A 57 4.62 6.26 -7.57
CA GLN A 57 3.19 6.56 -7.68
C GLN A 57 2.82 7.95 -7.15
N GLY A 58 3.82 8.75 -6.78
CA GLY A 58 3.57 10.10 -6.29
C GLY A 58 3.07 10.19 -4.85
N LEU A 59 3.08 9.09 -4.11
CA LEU A 59 2.59 9.07 -2.73
C LEU A 59 3.65 9.55 -1.75
N VAL A 60 4.91 9.49 -2.12
CA VAL A 60 6.04 9.92 -1.31
C VAL A 60 6.96 10.79 -2.17
N LEU A 61 7.51 11.82 -1.57
CA LEU A 61 8.52 12.67 -2.20
C LEU A 61 9.84 12.53 -1.45
N SER A 62 10.94 12.71 -2.15
CA SER A 62 12.25 12.73 -1.53
C SER A 62 12.98 14.02 -1.88
N LEU A 63 13.73 14.54 -0.92
CA LEU A 63 14.60 15.67 -1.12
C LEU A 63 16.02 15.26 -0.80
N ARG A 64 16.95 15.63 -1.66
CA ARG A 64 18.36 15.31 -1.51
C ARG A 64 19.08 16.36 -0.70
N GLY A 65 20.26 15.98 -0.20
CA GLY A 65 21.15 16.90 0.49
C GLY A 65 21.30 16.58 1.96
N ALA A 66 22.10 17.40 2.64
CA ALA A 66 22.40 17.19 4.06
C ALA A 66 21.14 17.26 4.95
N HIS A 67 20.16 18.04 4.51
CA HIS A 67 18.89 18.17 5.24
C HIS A 67 17.76 17.50 4.48
N GLY A 68 18.07 16.54 3.65
CA GLY A 68 17.09 15.82 2.86
C GLY A 68 16.37 14.74 3.65
N GLY A 69 15.51 14.03 2.96
CA GLY A 69 14.71 12.97 3.54
C GLY A 69 13.44 12.78 2.73
N TYR A 70 12.45 12.19 3.36
CA TYR A 70 11.18 11.86 2.72
C TYR A 70 10.02 12.57 3.39
N CYS A 71 8.97 12.82 2.61
CA CYS A 71 7.70 13.33 3.12
C CYS A 71 6.59 12.79 2.21
N LEU A 72 5.34 13.03 2.61
CA LEU A 72 4.21 12.61 1.77
C LEU A 72 4.11 13.46 0.52
N GLY A 73 3.69 12.86 -0.59
CA GLY A 73 3.45 13.56 -1.84
C GLY A 73 2.13 14.31 -1.86
N ARG A 74 1.19 13.91 -1.01
CA ARG A 74 -0.10 14.54 -0.87
C ARG A 74 -0.50 14.51 0.60
N ASP A 75 -1.54 15.25 0.94
CA ASP A 75 -2.05 15.23 2.31
C ASP A 75 -2.48 13.81 2.71
N ALA A 76 -2.21 13.45 3.96
CA ALA A 76 -2.53 12.10 4.46
C ALA A 76 -4.02 11.76 4.30
N GLY A 77 -4.89 12.76 4.42
CA GLY A 77 -6.32 12.57 4.23
C GLY A 77 -6.72 12.31 2.77
N GLU A 78 -5.78 12.47 1.84
CA GLU A 78 -6.03 12.26 0.42
C GLU A 78 -5.31 11.03 -0.14
N ILE A 79 -4.56 10.32 0.68
CA ILE A 79 -3.90 9.08 0.28
C ILE A 79 -4.71 7.92 0.82
N THR A 80 -5.25 7.09 -0.07
CA THR A 80 -6.06 5.96 0.34
C THR A 80 -5.22 4.70 0.55
N VAL A 81 -5.72 3.80 1.38
CA VAL A 81 -5.11 2.49 1.55
C VAL A 81 -5.02 1.77 0.21
N ARG A 82 -6.06 1.93 -0.63
CA ARG A 82 -6.07 1.33 -1.97
C ARG A 82 -4.85 1.75 -2.78
N GLU A 83 -4.53 3.05 -2.80
CA GLU A 83 -3.39 3.55 -3.56
C GLU A 83 -2.07 2.96 -3.05
N VAL A 84 -1.92 2.88 -1.74
CA VAL A 84 -0.69 2.34 -1.14
C VAL A 84 -0.53 0.86 -1.51
N LEU A 85 -1.59 0.08 -1.34
CA LEU A 85 -1.52 -1.35 -1.63
C LEU A 85 -1.33 -1.61 -3.13
N GLN A 86 -1.98 -0.83 -3.98
CA GLN A 86 -1.81 -1.01 -5.43
C GLN A 86 -0.41 -0.62 -5.91
N ALA A 87 0.25 0.31 -5.22
CA ALA A 87 1.63 0.67 -5.56
C ALA A 87 2.57 -0.53 -5.40
N GLU A 88 2.29 -1.40 -4.43
CA GLU A 88 3.14 -2.55 -4.13
C GLU A 88 2.62 -3.86 -4.75
N GLU A 89 1.30 -4.02 -4.77
CA GLU A 89 0.67 -5.31 -5.07
C GLU A 89 -0.04 -5.34 -6.42
N GLY A 90 -0.25 -4.21 -7.05
CA GLY A 90 -1.02 -4.15 -8.27
C GLY A 90 -2.52 -4.12 -8.01
N GLU A 91 -3.26 -4.96 -8.69
CA GLU A 91 -4.72 -4.79 -8.76
C GLU A 91 -5.52 -5.31 -7.58
N LEU A 92 -4.88 -5.96 -6.63
CA LEU A 92 -5.53 -6.50 -5.42
C LEU A 92 -6.62 -7.53 -5.71
N ALA A 93 -6.58 -8.16 -6.88
CA ALA A 93 -7.58 -9.16 -7.23
C ALA A 93 -7.41 -10.43 -6.40
N PRO A 94 -8.50 -11.02 -5.90
CA PRO A 94 -8.41 -12.23 -5.09
C PRO A 94 -7.99 -13.46 -5.88
N VAL A 95 -8.24 -13.48 -7.20
CA VAL A 95 -7.82 -14.56 -8.08
C VAL A 95 -7.31 -13.98 -9.38
N GLU A 96 -6.37 -14.67 -10.02
CA GLU A 96 -5.71 -14.16 -11.22
C GLU A 96 -6.65 -14.04 -12.43
N CYS A 97 -7.64 -14.89 -12.53
CA CYS A 97 -8.51 -14.92 -13.70
C CYS A 97 -9.35 -13.65 -13.88
N LEU A 98 -9.41 -12.77 -12.88
CA LEU A 98 -10.11 -11.50 -13.02
C LEU A 98 -9.29 -10.47 -13.79
N THR A 99 -7.96 -10.61 -13.82
CA THR A 99 -7.08 -9.61 -14.44
C THR A 99 -6.32 -10.12 -15.64
N LYS A 100 -6.29 -11.45 -15.86
CA LYS A 100 -5.58 -12.02 -16.99
C LYS A 100 -6.12 -13.41 -17.29
N GLU A 101 -5.80 -13.90 -18.49
CA GLU A 101 -6.15 -15.27 -18.86
C GLU A 101 -5.35 -16.26 -18.02
N THR A 102 -5.98 -17.35 -17.62
CA THR A 102 -5.36 -18.40 -16.85
C THR A 102 -5.64 -19.75 -17.51
N THR A 103 -4.94 -20.78 -17.05
CA THR A 103 -5.10 -22.14 -17.59
C THR A 103 -5.95 -23.01 -16.66
N CYS A 104 -6.96 -22.43 -16.02
CA CYS A 104 -7.80 -23.19 -15.10
C CYS A 104 -8.72 -24.21 -15.80
N GLY A 105 -8.87 -24.10 -17.12
CA GLY A 105 -9.67 -25.05 -17.88
C GLY A 105 -11.16 -24.79 -17.88
N ILE A 106 -11.61 -23.70 -17.25
CA ILE A 106 -13.02 -23.35 -17.19
C ILE A 106 -13.23 -22.12 -18.07
N ASP A 107 -14.29 -22.13 -18.89
CA ASP A 107 -14.66 -20.97 -19.68
C ASP A 107 -15.14 -19.88 -18.74
N CYS A 108 -14.48 -18.73 -18.77
CA CYS A 108 -14.81 -17.60 -17.90
C CYS A 108 -16.26 -17.12 -18.09
N ASN A 109 -16.81 -17.25 -19.29
CA ASN A 109 -18.18 -16.82 -19.57
C ASN A 109 -19.22 -17.71 -18.93
N THR A 110 -18.84 -18.93 -18.54
CA THR A 110 -19.74 -19.89 -17.91
C THR A 110 -19.26 -20.28 -16.50
N CYS A 111 -18.23 -19.62 -16.00
CA CYS A 111 -17.68 -19.95 -14.68
C CYS A 111 -18.60 -19.41 -13.59
N ALA A 112 -19.25 -20.31 -12.87
CA ALA A 112 -20.22 -19.93 -11.85
C ALA A 112 -19.62 -19.15 -10.67
N THR A 113 -18.34 -19.39 -10.37
CA THR A 113 -17.69 -18.72 -9.23
C THR A 113 -17.03 -17.40 -9.59
N ARG A 114 -16.85 -17.12 -10.87
CA ARG A 114 -16.17 -15.89 -11.29
C ARG A 114 -16.89 -14.63 -10.80
N GLU A 115 -18.21 -14.65 -10.86
CA GLU A 115 -19.00 -13.50 -10.41
C GLU A 115 -18.81 -13.24 -8.93
N ILE A 116 -18.74 -14.33 -8.14
CA ILE A 116 -18.52 -14.20 -6.69
C ILE A 116 -17.15 -13.59 -6.42
N TRP A 117 -16.10 -14.04 -7.12
CA TRP A 117 -14.77 -13.48 -6.97
C TRP A 117 -14.73 -12.01 -7.38
N SER A 118 -15.46 -11.65 -8.44
CA SER A 118 -15.56 -10.27 -8.88
C SER A 118 -16.22 -9.40 -7.81
N GLN A 119 -17.26 -9.91 -7.14
CA GLN A 119 -17.92 -9.19 -6.05
C GLN A 119 -16.99 -8.98 -4.86
N ILE A 120 -16.22 -10.03 -4.51
CA ILE A 120 -15.26 -9.94 -3.41
C ILE A 120 -14.18 -8.90 -3.74
N TRP A 121 -13.69 -8.92 -5.00
CA TRP A 121 -12.71 -7.95 -5.45
C TRP A 121 -13.24 -6.51 -5.28
N GLN A 122 -14.48 -6.29 -5.69
CA GLN A 122 -15.07 -4.96 -5.57
C GLN A 122 -15.17 -4.50 -4.13
N ILE A 123 -15.52 -5.41 -3.22
CA ILE A 123 -15.57 -5.10 -1.77
C ILE A 123 -14.20 -4.72 -1.26
N ILE A 124 -13.15 -5.46 -1.66
CA ILE A 124 -11.78 -5.14 -1.28
C ILE A 124 -11.41 -3.73 -1.75
N LEU A 125 -11.67 -3.43 -3.02
CA LEU A 125 -11.34 -2.13 -3.59
C LEU A 125 -12.10 -1.00 -2.90
N ASP A 126 -13.40 -1.20 -2.66
CA ASP A 126 -14.23 -0.16 -2.03
C ASP A 126 -13.78 0.11 -0.60
N THR A 127 -13.51 -0.94 0.17
CA THR A 127 -13.06 -0.78 1.55
C THR A 127 -11.71 -0.07 1.60
N ALA A 128 -10.78 -0.49 0.74
CA ALA A 128 -9.45 0.13 0.69
C ALA A 128 -9.52 1.58 0.20
N GLN A 129 -10.50 1.91 -0.63
CA GLN A 129 -10.69 3.27 -1.13
C GLN A 129 -11.26 4.21 -0.06
N GLU A 130 -12.04 3.69 0.87
CA GLU A 130 -12.70 4.50 1.90
C GLU A 130 -11.78 4.90 3.04
N VAL A 131 -10.69 4.17 3.26
CA VAL A 131 -9.77 4.42 4.37
C VAL A 131 -8.56 5.19 3.87
N THR A 132 -8.23 6.30 4.55
CA THR A 132 -7.06 7.10 4.19
C THR A 132 -5.95 6.92 5.22
N ILE A 133 -4.75 7.38 4.88
CA ILE A 133 -3.64 7.38 5.83
C ILE A 133 -3.98 8.29 7.02
N GLY A 134 -4.71 9.38 6.75
CA GLY A 134 -5.19 10.26 7.83
C GLY A 134 -6.08 9.51 8.82
N ASP A 135 -6.97 8.65 8.31
CA ASP A 135 -7.83 7.83 9.17
C ASP A 135 -7.01 6.89 10.05
N ILE A 136 -5.97 6.29 9.49
CA ILE A 136 -5.11 5.38 10.23
C ILE A 136 -4.36 6.12 11.34
N ILE A 137 -3.87 7.32 11.05
CA ILE A 137 -3.21 8.15 12.05
C ILE A 137 -4.14 8.47 13.21
N GLU A 138 -5.38 8.87 12.90
CA GLU A 138 -6.35 9.17 13.93
C GLU A 138 -6.66 7.93 14.78
N LYS A 139 -6.81 6.78 14.13
CA LYS A 139 -7.03 5.52 14.83
C LYS A 139 -5.85 5.19 15.73
N SER A 140 -4.63 5.39 15.25
CA SER A 140 -3.42 5.14 16.02
C SER A 140 -3.40 6.00 17.28
N LYS A 141 -3.77 7.27 17.17
CA LYS A 141 -3.81 8.18 18.31
C LYS A 141 -4.84 7.73 19.34
N SER A 142 -5.97 7.21 18.89
CA SER A 142 -7.03 6.77 19.81
C SER A 142 -6.70 5.46 20.53
N LEU A 143 -5.71 4.72 20.05
CA LEU A 143 -5.30 3.45 20.66
C LEU A 143 -4.20 3.61 21.71
N ARG A 144 -3.71 4.83 21.90
CA ARG A 144 -2.65 5.12 22.88
C ARG A 144 -3.20 5.50 24.22
#